data_cf5f33b90d42cbd2624b66c756423da0
#
_entry.id   cf5f33b90d42cbd2624b66c756423da0
#
_cell.length_a   1.000
_cell.length_b   1.000
_cell.length_c   1.000
_cell.angle_alpha   90.00
_cell.angle_beta   90.00
_cell.angle_gamma   90.00
#
_symmetry.space_group_name_H-M   'P 1'
#
loop_
_entity.id
_entity.type
_entity.pdbx_description
1 polymer ?
#
loop_
_entity_poly.entity_id
_entity_poly.type
_entity_poly.pdbx_seq_one_letter_code
_entity_poly.pdbx_strand_id
1 'polypeptide(L)'
;RKTPPSNPPGGKLRSVEEVFSSIPRDGAKRNCEGLVENLCHFGAKEDEIIRLVVYCNYGIIGHPVWQAITDIRNAGGKIQQPVKFIWSRLRKGGA
;
A
#
# COMPACT_ATOMS: atom_id res chain seq x y z
N ARG A 1 13.33 21.31 -5.43
CA ARG A 1 12.38 21.10 -5.52
C ARG A 1 11.63 21.58 -4.59
N LYS A 2 11.02 21.80 -4.51
CA LYS A 2 10.37 22.25 -3.73
C LYS A 2 9.36 21.72 -3.44
N THR A 3 9.16 21.44 -2.64
CA THR A 3 8.16 20.82 -2.33
C THR A 3 7.03 21.55 -2.20
N PRO A 4 6.01 21.13 -2.60
CA PRO A 4 4.83 21.77 -2.44
C PRO A 4 4.47 21.79 -1.08
N PRO A 5 4.15 22.78 -0.69
CA PRO A 5 3.95 22.96 0.60
C PRO A 5 2.88 22.20 1.09
N SER A 6 1.93 22.02 0.69
CA SER A 6 1.00 21.45 1.47
C SER A 6 0.14 20.63 0.77
N ASN A 7 -0.11 19.53 1.26
CA ASN A 7 -1.18 18.76 0.81
C ASN A 7 -2.42 19.35 1.27
N PRO A 8 -3.42 19.32 0.47
CA PRO A 8 -4.71 19.81 0.88
C PRO A 8 -5.18 19.05 2.07
N PRO A 9 -5.68 19.69 3.04
CA PRO A 9 -6.17 19.03 4.22
C PRO A 9 -7.26 18.06 3.84
N GLY A 10 -7.15 16.88 4.28
CA GLY A 10 -8.10 15.88 3.92
C GLY A 10 -8.09 15.54 2.48
N GLY A 11 -7.15 16.08 1.75
CA GLY A 11 -7.10 15.83 0.34
C GLY A 11 -6.59 14.48 -0.01
N LYS A 12 -6.83 14.09 -1.23
CA LYS A 12 -6.33 12.83 -1.69
C LYS A 12 -4.91 12.99 -2.12
N LEU A 13 -4.13 11.98 -1.84
CA LEU A 13 -2.77 11.96 -2.32
C LEU A 13 -2.78 11.71 -3.82
N ARG A 14 -1.85 12.32 -4.52
CA ARG A 14 -1.84 12.25 -5.97
C ARG A 14 -0.71 11.41 -6.53
N SER A 15 0.29 11.13 -5.74
CA SER A 15 1.43 10.40 -6.25
C SER A 15 2.02 9.55 -5.15
N VAL A 16 2.81 8.58 -5.57
CA VAL A 16 3.51 7.73 -4.61
C VAL A 16 4.46 8.56 -3.78
N GLU A 17 5.04 9.59 -4.35
CA GLU A 17 5.93 10.47 -3.59
C GLU A 17 5.19 11.14 -2.44
N GLU A 18 3.96 11.55 -2.69
CA GLU A 18 3.17 12.16 -1.63
C GLU A 18 2.87 11.15 -0.53
N VAL A 19 2.67 9.91 -0.90
CA VAL A 19 2.44 8.87 0.08
C VAL A 19 3.66 8.74 1.00
N PHE A 20 4.85 8.71 0.42
CA PHE A 20 6.06 8.62 1.24
C PHE A 20 6.21 9.81 2.16
N SER A 21 5.80 10.98 1.70
CA SER A 21 5.88 12.19 2.52
C SER A 21 4.84 12.22 3.62
N SER A 22 3.81 11.41 3.51
CA SER A 22 2.70 11.41 4.46
C SER A 22 2.83 10.35 5.55
N ILE A 23 3.88 9.56 5.50
CA ILE A 23 4.04 8.50 6.49
C ILE A 23 4.11 9.09 7.89
N PRO A 24 3.29 8.61 8.82
CA PRO A 24 3.33 9.11 10.18
C PRO A 24 4.67 8.85 10.84
N ARG A 25 5.10 9.78 11.66
CA ARG A 25 6.38 9.63 12.36
C ARG A 25 6.11 9.32 13.82
N ASP A 26 5.48 8.20 14.06
CA ASP A 26 5.10 7.82 15.40
C ASP A 26 5.96 6.68 15.95
N GLY A 27 7.04 6.35 15.28
CA GLY A 27 7.92 5.30 15.75
C GLY A 27 7.51 3.90 15.37
N ALA A 28 6.37 3.74 14.75
CA ALA A 28 5.95 2.41 14.35
C ALA A 28 6.78 1.94 13.16
N LYS A 29 7.02 0.65 13.11
CA LYS A 29 7.80 0.09 12.03
C LYS A 29 6.93 -0.10 10.80
N ARG A 30 7.33 0.50 9.72
CA ARG A 30 6.60 0.41 8.47
C ARG A 30 7.56 0.14 7.33
N ASN A 31 7.08 -0.59 6.34
CA ASN A 31 7.86 -0.82 5.13
C ASN A 31 7.07 -0.36 3.93
N CYS A 32 6.85 0.94 3.87
CA CYS A 32 6.05 1.53 2.79
C CYS A 32 6.71 1.27 1.44
N GLU A 33 8.02 1.39 1.39
CA GLU A 33 8.76 1.17 0.15
C GLU A 33 8.55 -0.24 -0.37
N GLY A 34 8.68 -1.24 0.50
CA GLY A 34 8.47 -2.62 0.09
C GLY A 34 7.05 -2.88 -0.34
N LEU A 35 6.08 -2.25 0.33
CA LEU A 35 4.70 -2.42 -0.07
C LEU A 35 4.47 -1.84 -1.46
N VAL A 36 4.97 -0.65 -1.72
CA VAL A 36 4.83 -0.03 -3.03
C VAL A 36 5.49 -0.90 -4.09
N GLU A 37 6.68 -1.41 -3.82
CA GLU A 37 7.37 -2.25 -4.78
C GLU A 37 6.59 -3.51 -5.12
N ASN A 38 6.02 -4.14 -4.11
CA ASN A 38 5.22 -5.34 -4.37
C ASN A 38 3.98 -5.01 -5.20
N LEU A 39 3.32 -3.91 -4.88
CA LEU A 39 2.14 -3.53 -5.63
C LEU A 39 2.47 -3.18 -7.07
N CYS A 40 3.60 -2.52 -7.30
CA CYS A 40 4.05 -2.25 -8.65
C CYS A 40 4.32 -3.56 -9.40
N HIS A 41 4.95 -4.50 -8.74
CA HIS A 41 5.25 -5.78 -9.34
C HIS A 41 3.97 -6.53 -9.72
N PHE A 42 2.91 -6.35 -8.96
CA PHE A 42 1.64 -6.98 -9.24
C PHE A 42 0.85 -6.25 -10.33
N GLY A 43 1.37 -5.14 -10.83
CA GLY A 43 0.69 -4.43 -11.90
C GLY A 43 -0.34 -3.42 -11.44
N ALA A 44 -0.33 -3.05 -10.17
CA ALA A 44 -1.28 -2.07 -9.69
C ALA A 44 -1.00 -0.70 -10.29
N LYS A 45 -2.06 0.05 -10.53
CA LYS A 45 -1.91 1.40 -11.01
C LYS A 45 -1.58 2.32 -9.86
N GLU A 46 -1.06 3.48 -10.18
CA GLU A 46 -0.62 4.40 -9.14
C GLU A 46 -1.73 4.74 -8.15
N ASP A 47 -2.91 5.00 -8.63
CA ASP A 47 -4.01 5.34 -7.72
C ASP A 47 -4.37 4.16 -6.83
N GLU A 48 -4.27 2.95 -7.34
CA GLU A 48 -4.53 1.78 -6.52
C GLU A 48 -3.44 1.60 -5.48
N ILE A 49 -2.18 1.84 -5.86
CA ILE A 49 -1.07 1.73 -4.94
C ILE A 49 -1.27 2.71 -3.79
N ILE A 50 -1.59 3.95 -4.11
CA ILE A 50 -1.80 4.98 -3.10
C ILE A 50 -2.92 4.56 -2.15
N ARG A 51 -4.02 4.12 -2.71
CA ARG A 51 -5.17 3.73 -1.90
C ARG A 51 -4.84 2.57 -0.97
N LEU A 52 -4.16 1.56 -1.50
CA LEU A 52 -3.80 0.41 -0.70
C LEU A 52 -2.79 0.78 0.39
N VAL A 53 -1.81 1.58 0.04
CA VAL A 53 -0.78 1.95 1.01
C VAL A 53 -1.40 2.72 2.17
N VAL A 54 -2.27 3.66 1.87
CA VAL A 54 -2.93 4.43 2.92
C VAL A 54 -3.83 3.52 3.76
N TYR A 55 -4.57 2.66 3.10
CA TYR A 55 -5.47 1.75 3.80
C TYR A 55 -4.70 0.80 4.73
N CYS A 56 -3.49 0.44 4.33
CA CYS A 56 -2.69 -0.49 5.11
C CYS A 56 -1.75 0.21 6.08
N ASN A 57 -2.05 1.46 6.41
CA ASN A 57 -1.26 2.23 7.34
C ASN A 57 0.19 2.31 6.90
N TYR A 58 0.37 2.59 5.61
CA TYR A 58 1.69 2.80 5.00
C TYR A 58 2.60 1.58 5.14
N GLY A 59 2.00 0.41 5.10
CA GLY A 59 2.79 -0.82 5.16
C GLY A 59 3.30 -1.16 6.53
N ILE A 60 2.54 -0.82 7.55
CA ILE A 60 2.98 -1.10 8.92
C ILE A 60 3.24 -2.60 9.07
N ILE A 61 4.31 -2.92 9.76
CA ILE A 61 4.69 -4.31 9.95
C ILE A 61 3.64 -5.00 10.82
N GLY A 62 3.25 -6.17 10.41
CA GLY A 62 2.21 -6.91 11.12
C GLY A 62 0.83 -6.76 10.52
N HIS A 63 0.69 -5.89 9.52
CA HIS A 63 -0.61 -5.73 8.88
C HIS A 63 -0.94 -6.97 8.04
N PRO A 64 -2.22 -7.33 7.96
CA PRO A 64 -2.61 -8.49 7.15
C PRO A 64 -2.22 -8.39 5.68
N VAL A 65 -1.95 -7.21 5.18
CA VAL A 65 -1.56 -7.06 3.79
C VAL A 65 -0.30 -7.87 3.47
N TRP A 66 0.60 -7.99 4.43
CA TRP A 66 1.83 -8.73 4.19
C TRP A 66 1.57 -10.22 3.99
N GLN A 67 0.59 -10.76 4.71
CA GLN A 67 0.21 -12.15 4.51
C GLN A 67 -0.41 -12.34 3.12
N ALA A 68 -1.23 -11.38 2.70
CA ALA A 68 -1.82 -11.47 1.36
C ALA A 68 -0.74 -11.43 0.29
N ILE A 69 0.25 -10.56 0.46
CA ILE A 69 1.35 -10.48 -0.49
C ILE A 69 2.12 -11.79 -0.53
N THR A 70 2.39 -12.36 0.63
CA THR A 70 3.10 -13.63 0.71
C THR A 70 2.31 -14.72 -0.01
N ASP A 71 1.01 -14.75 0.20
CA ASP A 71 0.16 -15.74 -0.46
C ASP A 71 0.21 -15.61 -1.97
N ILE A 72 0.21 -14.38 -2.48
CA ILE A 72 0.29 -14.15 -3.91
C ILE A 72 1.62 -14.67 -4.45
N ARG A 73 2.70 -14.36 -3.77
CA ARG A 73 4.03 -14.79 -4.22
C ARG A 73 4.16 -16.31 -4.18
N ASN A 74 3.59 -16.93 -3.17
CA ASN A 74 3.65 -18.37 -3.05
C ASN A 74 2.74 -19.09 -4.05
N ALA A 75 1.76 -18.39 -4.57
CA ALA A 75 0.86 -18.97 -5.54
C ALA A 75 1.50 -19.18 -6.90
N GLY A 76 2.66 -18.56 -7.13
CA GLY A 76 3.41 -18.83 -8.36
C GLY A 76 2.69 -18.43 -9.62
N GLY A 77 1.96 -17.33 -9.59
CA GLY A 77 1.29 -16.86 -10.79
C GLY A 77 -0.14 -17.36 -10.95
N LYS A 78 -0.63 -18.16 -10.01
CA LYS A 78 -1.99 -18.65 -10.12
C LYS A 78 -3.04 -17.60 -9.82
N ILE A 79 -2.65 -16.57 -9.08
CA ILE A 79 -3.57 -15.49 -8.77
C ILE A 79 -3.47 -14.47 -9.88
N GLN A 80 -4.54 -14.37 -10.66
CA GLN A 80 -4.52 -13.51 -11.85
C GLN A 80 -4.80 -12.05 -11.54
N GLN A 81 -5.46 -11.78 -10.44
CA GLN A 81 -5.77 -10.42 -10.06
C GLN A 81 -5.30 -10.17 -8.64
N PRO A 82 -3.98 -9.98 -8.48
CA PRO A 82 -3.44 -9.88 -7.12
C PRO A 82 -3.95 -8.69 -6.35
N VAL A 83 -4.19 -7.56 -6.99
CA VAL A 83 -4.71 -6.40 -6.29
C VAL A 83 -6.09 -6.68 -5.73
N LYS A 84 -6.94 -7.32 -6.51
CA LYS A 84 -8.27 -7.69 -6.03
C LYS A 84 -8.17 -8.70 -4.90
N PHE A 85 -7.24 -9.62 -5.01
CA PHE A 85 -7.03 -10.61 -3.97
C PHE A 85 -6.65 -9.93 -2.66
N ILE A 86 -5.77 -8.93 -2.73
CA ILE A 86 -5.37 -8.19 -1.54
C ILE A 86 -6.59 -7.51 -0.92
N TRP A 87 -7.38 -6.81 -1.72
CA TRP A 87 -8.56 -6.14 -1.19
C TRP A 87 -9.53 -7.13 -0.53
N SER A 88 -9.70 -8.27 -1.16
CA SER A 88 -10.59 -9.29 -0.63
C SER A 88 -10.11 -9.78 0.74
N ARG A 89 -8.81 -10.01 0.86
CA ARG A 89 -8.26 -10.48 2.12
C ARG A 89 -8.36 -9.42 3.20
N LEU A 90 -8.13 -8.16 2.83
CA LEU A 90 -8.20 -7.09 3.81
C LEU A 90 -9.62 -6.90 4.31
N ARG A 91 -10.59 -7.01 3.43
CA ARG A 91 -11.98 -6.87 3.86
C ARG A 91 -12.38 -7.96 4.84
N LYS A 92 -11.95 -9.18 4.56
CA LYS A 92 -12.29 -10.25 5.45
C LYS A 92 -11.56 -10.14 6.78
N GLY A 93 -10.28 -9.86 6.71
CA GLY A 93 -9.51 -9.81 7.92
C GLY A 93 -9.74 -8.57 8.74
N GLY A 94 -10.17 -7.50 8.09
CA GLY A 94 -10.35 -6.26 8.79
C GLY A 94 -11.72 -6.06 9.38
N ALA A 95 -12.59 -6.97 9.13
CA ALA A 95 -13.96 -6.80 9.56
C ALA A 95 -14.12 -6.78 11.05
#